data_7c8284fca0e12971136da6a19dbbbb4c
#
_entry.id   7c8284fca0e12971136da6a19dbbbb4c
#
_cell.length_a   1.000
_cell.length_b   1.000
_cell.length_c   1.000
_cell.angle_alpha   90.00
_cell.angle_beta   90.00
_cell.angle_gamma   90.00
#
_symmetry.space_group_name_H-M   'P 1'
#
loop_
_entity.id
_entity.type
_entity.pdbx_description
1 polymer ?
#
loop_
_entity_poly.entity_id
_entity_poly.type
_entity_poly.pdbx_seq_one_letter_code
_entity_poly.pdbx_strand_id
1 'polypeptide(L)'
;EIKESVMLKIGLLSDTHAWWDDKYAEYFSECDEIWHAGDIGSVEIAEKLAAFRPFRAVYGNIDGQEIRKMFPQVNRFTVDGAEVLIKHIGGYPGKYDPSIIGSLMTRPPKLFISGHSHILKVKYDKTLDMLHINPGAAGMSGFHKVRTMVRFVIDNGAFKDLEVIELAG
;
A
#
# COMPACT_ATOMS: atom_id res chain seq x y z
N GLU A 1 21.90 25.41 8.24
CA GLU A 1 21.96 23.97 7.91
C GLU A 1 21.04 23.62 6.75
N ILE A 2 21.65 23.12 5.72
CA ILE A 2 20.89 22.58 4.59
C ILE A 2 20.49 21.16 4.92
N LYS A 3 19.21 20.93 5.15
CA LYS A 3 18.71 19.56 5.27
C LYS A 3 18.69 18.95 3.89
N GLU A 4 19.52 17.93 3.69
CA GLU A 4 19.41 17.14 2.49
C GLU A 4 18.07 16.42 2.47
N SER A 5 17.38 16.49 1.34
CA SER A 5 16.16 15.74 1.11
C SER A 5 16.48 14.24 1.13
N VAL A 6 15.81 13.49 2.00
CA VAL A 6 15.94 12.03 2.03
C VAL A 6 14.89 11.45 1.08
N MET A 7 15.30 11.11 -0.13
CA MET A 7 14.41 10.42 -1.06
C MET A 7 14.21 8.98 -0.60
N LEU A 8 12.97 8.57 -0.41
CA LEU A 8 12.62 7.22 0.00
C LEU A 8 11.90 6.51 -1.14
N LYS A 9 12.42 5.34 -1.50
CA LYS A 9 11.79 4.47 -2.49
C LYS A 9 10.87 3.50 -1.77
N ILE A 10 9.61 3.46 -2.18
CA ILE A 10 8.57 2.67 -1.54
C ILE A 10 8.09 1.60 -2.50
N GLY A 11 8.05 0.36 -2.01
CA GLY A 11 7.38 -0.75 -2.68
C GLY A 11 6.01 -0.96 -2.06
N LEU A 12 4.98 -0.97 -2.88
CA LEU A 12 3.60 -1.11 -2.43
C LEU A 12 2.94 -2.30 -3.10
N LEU A 13 2.39 -3.20 -2.27
CA LEU A 13 1.64 -4.35 -2.77
C LEU A 13 0.43 -4.61 -1.87
N SER A 14 -0.49 -5.42 -2.36
CA SER A 14 -1.70 -5.77 -1.62
C SER A 14 -2.23 -7.12 -2.09
N ASP A 15 -3.09 -7.72 -1.28
CA ASP A 15 -3.86 -8.90 -1.66
C ASP A 15 -2.97 -10.04 -2.17
N THR A 16 -1.95 -10.37 -1.37
CA THR A 16 -1.08 -11.50 -1.64
C THR A 16 -1.77 -12.83 -1.38
N HIS A 17 -2.76 -12.87 -0.50
CA HIS A 17 -3.56 -14.05 -0.19
C HIS A 17 -2.71 -15.31 0.01
N ALA A 18 -1.69 -15.20 0.85
CA ALA A 18 -0.74 -16.28 1.18
C ALA A 18 0.12 -16.76 0.00
N TRP A 19 0.13 -16.04 -1.12
CA TRP A 19 0.94 -16.38 -2.28
C TRP A 19 2.27 -15.63 -2.23
N TRP A 20 3.39 -16.36 -2.18
CA TRP A 20 4.73 -15.80 -2.29
C TRP A 20 5.21 -15.87 -3.74
N ASP A 21 5.86 -14.80 -4.19
CA ASP A 21 6.52 -14.75 -5.48
C ASP A 21 7.89 -14.08 -5.26
N ASP A 22 8.96 -14.75 -5.66
CA ASP A 22 10.31 -14.20 -5.53
C ASP A 22 10.48 -12.87 -6.24
N LYS A 23 9.62 -12.57 -7.21
CA LYS A 23 9.60 -11.29 -7.91
C LYS A 23 9.27 -10.12 -6.99
N TYR A 24 8.58 -10.34 -5.87
CA TYR A 24 8.35 -9.27 -4.89
C TYR A 24 9.69 -8.71 -4.41
N ALA A 25 10.60 -9.58 -4.02
CA ALA A 25 11.92 -9.16 -3.58
C ALA A 25 12.77 -8.59 -4.72
N GLU A 26 12.68 -9.16 -5.91
CA GLU A 26 13.42 -8.66 -7.08
C GLU A 26 13.02 -7.22 -7.43
N TYR A 27 11.74 -6.96 -7.58
CA TYR A 27 11.26 -5.62 -7.94
C TYR A 27 11.43 -4.60 -6.82
N PHE A 28 11.43 -5.04 -5.57
CA PHE A 28 11.59 -4.16 -4.42
C PHE A 28 13.01 -4.14 -3.87
N SER A 29 13.98 -4.68 -4.59
CA SER A 29 15.37 -4.77 -4.14
C SER A 29 16.01 -3.42 -3.81
N GLU A 30 15.60 -2.37 -4.49
CA GLU A 30 16.10 -1.01 -4.27
C GLU A 30 15.17 -0.15 -3.41
N CYS A 31 14.05 -0.72 -2.93
CA CYS A 31 13.12 0.02 -2.08
C CYS A 31 13.64 0.13 -0.65
N ASP A 32 13.40 1.27 -0.04
CA ASP A 32 13.78 1.53 1.36
C ASP A 32 12.76 0.96 2.34
N GLU A 33 11.48 0.96 1.96
CA GLU A 33 10.40 0.39 2.75
C GLU A 33 9.44 -0.37 1.85
N ILE A 34 8.74 -1.33 2.44
CA ILE A 34 7.66 -2.07 1.77
C ILE A 34 6.38 -1.87 2.56
N TRP A 35 5.31 -1.49 1.86
CA TRP A 35 3.99 -1.30 2.45
C TRP A 35 2.99 -2.29 1.85
N HIS A 36 2.14 -2.87 2.71
CA HIS A 36 1.13 -3.85 2.32
C HIS A 36 -0.26 -3.36 2.72
N ALA A 37 -1.17 -3.35 1.78
CA ALA A 37 -2.51 -2.81 1.97
C ALA A 37 -3.56 -3.85 2.40
N GLY A 38 -3.14 -4.99 2.95
CA GLY A 38 -4.03 -5.97 3.55
C GLY A 38 -4.31 -7.22 2.72
N ASP A 39 -5.01 -8.17 3.32
CA ASP A 39 -5.20 -9.52 2.78
C ASP A 39 -3.85 -10.19 2.50
N ILE A 40 -3.01 -10.19 3.52
CA ILE A 40 -1.68 -10.79 3.47
C ILE A 40 -1.82 -12.31 3.30
N GLY A 41 -2.69 -12.91 4.08
CA GLY A 41 -3.07 -14.31 3.97
C GLY A 41 -2.30 -15.25 4.88
N SER A 42 -1.04 -14.97 5.18
CA SER A 42 -0.26 -15.77 6.12
C SER A 42 0.80 -14.94 6.84
N VAL A 43 1.12 -15.35 8.06
CA VAL A 43 2.21 -14.74 8.84
C VAL A 43 3.55 -14.89 8.13
N GLU A 44 3.74 -15.99 7.42
CA GLU A 44 4.98 -16.28 6.69
C GLU A 44 5.28 -15.22 5.63
N ILE A 45 4.28 -14.77 4.88
CA ILE A 45 4.44 -13.69 3.90
C ILE A 45 4.88 -12.39 4.61
N ALA A 46 4.19 -12.05 5.70
CA ALA A 46 4.51 -10.84 6.47
C ALA A 46 5.94 -10.89 7.00
N GLU A 47 6.36 -12.02 7.56
CA GLU A 47 7.70 -12.20 8.09
C GLU A 47 8.78 -12.10 7.00
N LYS A 48 8.55 -12.69 5.84
CA LYS A 48 9.49 -12.61 4.71
C LYS A 48 9.67 -11.17 4.24
N LEU A 49 8.59 -10.43 4.09
CA LEU A 49 8.66 -9.04 3.65
C LEU A 49 9.32 -8.16 4.72
N ALA A 50 8.99 -8.36 5.98
CA ALA A 50 9.56 -7.60 7.09
C ALA A 50 11.06 -7.89 7.28
N ALA A 51 11.49 -9.11 7.02
CA ALA A 51 12.91 -9.47 7.08
C ALA A 51 13.71 -8.86 5.93
N PHE A 52 13.06 -8.58 4.82
CA PHE A 52 13.71 -8.04 3.62
C PHE A 52 13.93 -6.54 3.71
N ARG A 53 12.91 -5.78 4.13
CA ARG A 53 12.97 -4.30 4.29
C ARG A 53 12.07 -3.87 5.43
N PRO A 54 12.26 -2.66 5.98
CA PRO A 54 11.28 -2.09 6.90
C PRO A 54 9.88 -2.18 6.31
N PHE A 55 8.93 -2.68 7.11
CA PHE A 55 7.63 -3.12 6.62
C PHE A 55 6.51 -2.44 7.38
N ARG A 56 5.55 -1.86 6.65
CA ARG A 56 4.31 -1.31 7.22
C ARG A 56 3.13 -1.99 6.54
N ALA A 57 2.11 -2.31 7.32
CA ALA A 57 0.97 -3.03 6.78
C ALA A 57 -0.30 -2.74 7.57
N VAL A 58 -1.42 -3.11 6.97
CA VAL A 58 -2.71 -3.24 7.63
C VAL A 58 -3.20 -4.67 7.42
N TYR A 59 -4.13 -5.14 8.24
CA TYR A 59 -4.80 -6.40 7.96
C TYR A 59 -6.01 -6.16 7.06
N GLY A 60 -6.37 -7.18 6.29
CA GLY A 60 -7.55 -7.17 5.44
C GLY A 60 -8.63 -8.10 5.98
N ASN A 61 -9.74 -8.18 5.24
CA ASN A 61 -10.92 -8.94 5.67
C ASN A 61 -10.67 -10.46 5.75
N ILE A 62 -9.73 -11.01 4.99
CA ILE A 62 -9.42 -12.44 5.05
C ILE A 62 -8.36 -12.78 6.10
N ASP A 63 -7.68 -11.78 6.66
CA ASP A 63 -6.60 -12.01 7.60
C ASP A 63 -7.13 -12.47 8.95
N GLY A 64 -6.49 -13.52 9.50
CA GLY A 64 -6.88 -14.12 10.75
C GLY A 64 -6.26 -13.44 11.96
N GLN A 65 -6.47 -14.05 13.13
CA GLN A 65 -6.08 -13.51 14.44
C GLN A 65 -4.60 -13.18 14.55
N GLU A 66 -3.72 -14.01 14.02
CA GLU A 66 -2.28 -13.80 14.15
C GLU A 66 -1.83 -12.53 13.42
N ILE A 67 -2.30 -12.34 12.19
CA ILE A 67 -1.98 -11.14 11.40
C ILE A 67 -2.61 -9.89 12.03
N ARG A 68 -3.85 -10.00 12.53
CA ARG A 68 -4.54 -8.89 13.17
C ARG A 68 -3.86 -8.42 14.46
N LYS A 69 -3.12 -9.31 15.12
CA LYS A 69 -2.29 -8.93 16.27
C LYS A 69 -1.00 -8.22 15.87
N MET A 70 -0.50 -8.49 14.66
CA MET A 70 0.75 -7.90 14.17
C MET A 70 0.53 -6.50 13.58
N PHE A 71 -0.60 -6.26 12.93
CA PHE A 71 -0.86 -5.03 12.17
C PHE A 71 -2.22 -4.45 12.50
N PRO A 72 -2.38 -3.11 12.42
CA PRO A 72 -3.67 -2.46 12.65
C PRO A 72 -4.60 -2.61 11.45
N GLN A 73 -5.87 -2.32 11.66
CA GLN A 73 -6.85 -2.21 10.57
C GLN A 73 -6.61 -0.96 9.72
N VAL A 74 -6.23 0.14 10.39
CA VAL A 74 -5.94 1.43 9.76
C VAL A 74 -4.56 1.86 10.24
N ASN A 75 -3.71 2.26 9.31
CA ASN A 75 -2.38 2.73 9.65
C ASN A 75 -2.15 4.12 9.05
N ARG A 76 -2.04 5.11 9.94
CA ARG A 76 -1.76 6.50 9.54
C ARG A 76 -0.38 6.87 10.06
N PHE A 77 0.47 7.35 9.18
CA PHE A 77 1.86 7.67 9.52
C PHE A 77 2.39 8.77 8.60
N THR A 78 3.50 9.37 9.00
CA THR A 78 4.17 10.40 8.20
C THR A 78 5.56 9.90 7.80
N VAL A 79 5.89 10.04 6.53
CA VAL A 79 7.19 9.65 5.97
C VAL A 79 7.69 10.80 5.11
N ASP A 80 8.89 11.29 5.43
CA ASP A 80 9.55 12.39 4.70
C ASP A 80 8.59 13.55 4.39
N GLY A 81 7.82 13.98 5.38
CA GLY A 81 6.88 15.10 5.25
C GLY A 81 5.54 14.77 4.61
N ALA A 82 5.32 13.53 4.17
CA ALA A 82 4.05 13.11 3.58
C ALA A 82 3.23 12.29 4.59
N GLU A 83 2.01 12.70 4.83
CA GLU A 83 1.08 11.90 5.65
C GLU A 83 0.40 10.85 4.78
N VAL A 84 0.45 9.61 5.23
CA VAL A 84 -0.07 8.44 4.52
C VAL A 84 -1.11 7.74 5.39
N LEU A 85 -2.20 7.31 4.78
CA LEU A 85 -3.22 6.49 5.42
C LEU A 85 -3.42 5.23 4.60
N ILE A 86 -3.33 4.07 5.25
CA ILE A 86 -3.60 2.79 4.61
C ILE A 86 -4.80 2.13 5.29
N LYS A 87 -5.77 1.70 4.50
CA LYS A 87 -6.90 0.87 4.96
C LYS A 87 -7.29 -0.08 3.84
N HIS A 88 -7.39 -1.37 4.16
CA HIS A 88 -7.66 -2.39 3.15
C HIS A 88 -8.95 -2.13 2.37
N ILE A 89 -10.07 -1.97 3.07
CA ILE A 89 -11.36 -1.66 2.44
C ILE A 89 -11.59 -0.15 2.56
N GLY A 90 -11.19 0.58 1.51
CA GLY A 90 -11.23 2.04 1.55
C GLY A 90 -12.05 2.69 0.43
N GLY A 91 -12.40 1.93 -0.60
CA GLY A 91 -13.06 2.49 -1.78
C GLY A 91 -12.11 3.27 -2.67
N TYR A 92 -12.62 4.31 -3.31
CA TYR A 92 -11.85 5.12 -4.27
C TYR A 92 -12.48 6.52 -4.39
N PRO A 93 -11.79 7.49 -4.99
CA PRO A 93 -12.33 8.84 -5.15
C PRO A 93 -13.71 8.85 -5.84
N GLY A 94 -14.65 9.50 -5.18
CA GLY A 94 -16.06 9.53 -5.58
C GLY A 94 -16.90 8.44 -4.92
N LYS A 95 -16.28 7.43 -4.33
CA LYS A 95 -17.00 6.33 -3.67
C LYS A 95 -16.13 5.70 -2.57
N TYR A 96 -15.69 6.54 -1.62
CA TYR A 96 -14.94 6.04 -0.47
C TYR A 96 -15.83 5.17 0.42
N ASP A 97 -15.23 4.17 1.05
CA ASP A 97 -15.96 3.30 1.95
C ASP A 97 -16.51 4.10 3.14
N PRO A 98 -17.78 3.85 3.56
CA PRO A 98 -18.37 4.57 4.69
C PRO A 98 -17.55 4.51 5.99
N SER A 99 -16.77 3.45 6.19
CA SER A 99 -15.96 3.27 7.40
C SER A 99 -14.77 4.23 7.48
N ILE A 100 -14.37 4.86 6.36
CA ILE A 100 -13.18 5.72 6.33
C ILE A 100 -13.47 7.13 5.81
N ILE A 101 -14.59 7.34 5.12
CA ILE A 101 -14.88 8.63 4.48
C ILE A 101 -14.85 9.80 5.47
N GLY A 102 -15.37 9.61 6.69
CA GLY A 102 -15.36 10.64 7.72
C GLY A 102 -13.96 11.11 8.09
N SER A 103 -13.05 10.17 8.26
CA SER A 103 -11.64 10.47 8.55
C SER A 103 -10.96 11.18 7.39
N LEU A 104 -11.23 10.75 6.16
CA LEU A 104 -10.65 11.38 4.97
C LEU A 104 -11.14 12.82 4.79
N MET A 105 -12.43 13.08 5.06
CA MET A 105 -12.99 14.41 4.93
C MET A 105 -12.51 15.36 6.03
N THR A 106 -12.34 14.83 7.25
CA THR A 106 -11.95 15.63 8.42
C THR A 106 -10.46 15.98 8.38
N ARG A 107 -9.63 15.00 8.00
CA ARG A 107 -8.18 15.17 7.96
C ARG A 107 -7.60 14.37 6.78
N PRO A 108 -7.66 14.94 5.57
CA PRO A 108 -7.14 14.22 4.41
C PRO A 108 -5.63 13.97 4.52
N PRO A 109 -5.16 12.74 4.34
CA PRO A 109 -3.73 12.49 4.18
C PRO A 109 -3.27 12.99 2.81
N LYS A 110 -1.98 13.06 2.57
CA LYS A 110 -1.47 13.33 1.23
C LYS A 110 -1.61 12.13 0.31
N LEU A 111 -1.54 10.93 0.89
CA LEU A 111 -1.68 9.68 0.16
C LEU A 111 -2.63 8.76 0.91
N PHE A 112 -3.67 8.29 0.22
CA PHE A 112 -4.59 7.28 0.72
C PHE A 112 -4.43 6.00 -0.08
N ILE A 113 -4.08 4.91 0.60
CA ILE A 113 -3.85 3.60 -0.01
C ILE A 113 -4.94 2.64 0.43
N SER A 114 -5.52 1.92 -0.53
CA SER A 114 -6.47 0.83 -0.25
C SER A 114 -6.16 -0.38 -1.13
N GLY A 115 -6.81 -1.50 -0.83
CA GLY A 115 -6.73 -2.74 -1.59
C GLY A 115 -8.12 -3.30 -1.83
N HIS A 116 -8.30 -4.59 -1.57
CA HIS A 116 -9.57 -5.31 -1.58
C HIS A 116 -10.21 -5.52 -2.96
N SER A 117 -10.33 -4.51 -3.78
CA SER A 117 -10.98 -4.63 -5.10
C SER A 117 -10.16 -5.44 -6.11
N HIS A 118 -8.86 -5.61 -5.87
CA HIS A 118 -7.89 -6.20 -6.80
C HIS A 118 -7.72 -5.39 -8.09
N ILE A 119 -8.24 -4.16 -8.11
CA ILE A 119 -8.18 -3.28 -9.29
C ILE A 119 -7.14 -2.20 -9.08
N LEU A 120 -6.11 -2.21 -9.91
CA LEU A 120 -5.11 -1.15 -9.93
C LEU A 120 -5.78 0.19 -10.19
N LYS A 121 -5.52 1.17 -9.32
CA LYS A 121 -6.03 2.53 -9.50
C LYS A 121 -5.04 3.54 -8.93
N VAL A 122 -4.72 4.54 -9.72
CA VAL A 122 -3.93 5.69 -9.30
C VAL A 122 -4.73 6.92 -9.71
N LYS A 123 -5.20 7.69 -8.73
CA LYS A 123 -6.06 8.84 -9.01
C LYS A 123 -5.84 9.95 -7.98
N TYR A 124 -5.74 11.18 -8.46
CA TYR A 124 -5.68 12.35 -7.61
C TYR A 124 -7.08 12.88 -7.34
N ASP A 125 -7.41 13.02 -6.06
CA ASP A 125 -8.68 13.62 -5.63
C ASP A 125 -8.47 15.12 -5.41
N LYS A 126 -8.97 15.91 -6.34
CA LYS A 126 -8.80 17.37 -6.30
C LYS A 126 -9.52 18.01 -5.12
N THR A 127 -10.66 17.45 -4.72
CA THR A 127 -11.46 17.99 -3.62
C THR A 127 -10.71 17.90 -2.29
N LEU A 128 -10.02 16.80 -2.07
CA LEU A 128 -9.28 16.54 -0.83
C LEU A 128 -7.78 16.86 -0.95
N ASP A 129 -7.29 17.20 -2.14
CA ASP A 129 -5.86 17.36 -2.42
C ASP A 129 -5.09 16.12 -1.93
N MET A 130 -5.53 14.96 -2.41
CA MET A 130 -5.08 13.67 -1.92
C MET A 130 -4.86 12.70 -3.07
N LEU A 131 -3.68 12.09 -3.13
CA LEU A 131 -3.42 11.02 -4.07
C LEU A 131 -4.00 9.71 -3.52
N HIS A 132 -4.70 8.97 -4.37
CA HIS A 132 -5.21 7.65 -4.04
C HIS A 132 -4.51 6.58 -4.88
N ILE A 133 -4.03 5.53 -4.21
CA ILE A 133 -3.42 4.38 -4.88
C ILE A 133 -4.05 3.10 -4.36
N ASN A 134 -4.49 2.25 -5.29
CA ASN A 134 -4.74 0.84 -5.03
C ASN A 134 -3.76 0.08 -5.94
N PRO A 135 -2.81 -0.68 -5.37
CA PRO A 135 -1.77 -1.33 -6.18
C PRO A 135 -2.28 -2.53 -6.98
N GLY A 136 -3.55 -2.88 -6.85
CA GLY A 136 -4.08 -4.12 -7.42
C GLY A 136 -3.69 -5.31 -6.56
N ALA A 137 -3.94 -6.52 -7.05
CA ALA A 137 -3.60 -7.74 -6.33
C ALA A 137 -2.26 -8.28 -6.81
N ALA A 138 -1.35 -8.52 -5.85
CA ALA A 138 -0.05 -9.14 -6.14
C ALA A 138 -0.13 -10.68 -6.12
N GLY A 139 -1.15 -11.24 -5.48
CA GLY A 139 -1.36 -12.68 -5.37
C GLY A 139 -2.19 -13.27 -6.51
N MET A 140 -2.44 -14.57 -6.41
CA MET A 140 -3.14 -15.34 -7.44
C MET A 140 -4.64 -15.44 -7.21
N SER A 141 -5.12 -15.13 -6.00
CA SER A 141 -6.53 -15.30 -5.63
C SER A 141 -7.37 -14.12 -6.08
N GLY A 142 -8.51 -14.39 -6.74
CA GLY A 142 -9.48 -13.38 -7.16
C GLY A 142 -9.78 -13.44 -8.65
N PHE A 143 -10.57 -12.47 -9.10
CA PHE A 143 -11.01 -12.40 -10.50
C PHE A 143 -10.15 -11.49 -11.39
N HIS A 144 -9.09 -10.93 -10.85
CA HIS A 144 -8.19 -10.08 -11.62
C HIS A 144 -7.41 -10.92 -12.64
N LYS A 145 -7.18 -10.34 -13.82
CA LYS A 145 -6.47 -11.00 -14.92
C LYS A 145 -4.97 -10.72 -14.87
N VAL A 146 -4.57 -9.62 -14.28
CA VAL A 146 -3.18 -9.19 -14.20
C VAL A 146 -2.84 -8.93 -12.74
N ARG A 147 -1.71 -9.49 -12.30
CA ARG A 147 -1.17 -9.25 -10.97
C ARG A 147 -0.28 -8.02 -11.02
N THR A 148 -0.45 -7.10 -10.08
CA THR A 148 0.28 -5.83 -10.08
C THR A 148 0.85 -5.46 -8.73
N MET A 149 1.91 -4.66 -8.77
CA MET A 149 2.49 -3.94 -7.63
C MET A 149 2.83 -2.54 -8.09
N VAL A 150 3.18 -1.66 -7.16
CA VAL A 150 3.54 -0.28 -7.47
C VAL A 150 4.84 0.08 -6.75
N ARG A 151 5.68 0.86 -7.41
CA ARG A 151 6.85 1.51 -6.79
C ARG A 151 6.72 3.01 -6.99
N PHE A 152 7.15 3.78 -6.02
CA PHE A 152 7.22 5.23 -6.14
C PHE A 152 8.25 5.81 -5.17
N VAL A 153 8.55 7.09 -5.35
CA VAL A 153 9.51 7.81 -4.52
C VAL A 153 8.79 8.90 -3.75
N ILE A 154 9.11 9.04 -2.47
CA ILE A 154 8.71 10.18 -1.66
C ILE A 154 9.93 11.09 -1.50
N ASP A 155 9.79 12.34 -1.92
CA ASP A 155 10.84 13.32 -1.85
C ASP A 155 10.30 14.61 -1.24
N ASN A 156 10.67 14.88 0.02
CA ASN A 156 10.26 16.07 0.76
C ASN A 156 8.73 16.34 0.67
N GLY A 157 7.96 15.29 0.92
CA GLY A 157 6.49 15.36 0.93
C GLY A 157 5.83 15.21 -0.44
N ALA A 158 6.59 15.13 -1.51
CA ALA A 158 6.09 14.96 -2.88
C ALA A 158 6.24 13.51 -3.32
N PHE A 159 5.28 13.03 -4.12
CA PHE A 159 5.32 11.69 -4.72
C PHE A 159 5.78 11.82 -6.17
N LYS A 160 6.72 10.97 -6.57
CA LYS A 160 7.25 10.98 -7.94
C LYS A 160 7.69 9.59 -8.38
N ASP A 161 8.01 9.47 -9.67
CA ASP A 161 8.54 8.24 -10.27
C ASP A 161 7.68 7.01 -10.00
N LEU A 162 6.35 7.19 -10.08
CA LEU A 162 5.42 6.08 -9.87
C LEU A 162 5.51 5.11 -11.05
N GLU A 163 5.74 3.84 -10.71
CA GLU A 163 5.81 2.76 -11.68
C GLU A 163 4.81 1.68 -11.31
N VAL A 164 4.06 1.22 -12.30
CA VAL A 164 3.22 0.03 -12.16
C VAL A 164 4.02 -1.16 -12.63
N ILE A 165 4.06 -2.21 -11.80
CA ILE A 165 4.77 -3.45 -12.10
C ILE A 165 3.74 -4.53 -12.38
N GLU A 166 3.76 -5.09 -13.58
CA GLU A 166 2.93 -6.25 -13.91
C GLU A 166 3.71 -7.52 -13.63
N LEU A 167 3.13 -8.40 -12.84
CA LEU A 167 3.73 -9.68 -12.51
C LEU A 167 3.22 -10.74 -13.46
N ALA A 168 4.13 -11.43 -14.14
CA ALA A 168 3.78 -12.53 -15.00
C ALA A 168 3.24 -13.68 -14.16
N GLY A 169 2.09 -14.21 -14.56
CA GLY A 169 1.50 -15.25 -13.74
C GLY A 169 0.74 -16.29 -14.26
#